data_b50da78ca1d73cccfe041545e8da8ea4
#
_entry.id   b50da78ca1d73cccfe041545e8da8ea4
#
_cell.length_a   1.000
_cell.length_b   1.000
_cell.length_c   1.000
_cell.angle_alpha   90.00
_cell.angle_beta   90.00
_cell.angle_gamma   90.00
#
_symmetry.space_group_name_H-M   'P 1'
#
loop_
_entity.id
_entity.type
_entity.pdbx_description
1 polymer ?
#
loop_
_entity_poly.entity_id
_entity_poly.type
_entity_poly.pdbx_seq_one_letter_code
_entity_poly.pdbx_strand_id
1 'polypeptide(L)'
;MKKLLLLLALTLLAAGLAGCGNSSGNVAVPEKPVLYLYPEEEMEVTVTLDFDGTLTSTYPAYGDGRTVTARPDGTLTNPATGREYYCLFWEGITEAEYDFSAGFCVAGEDTAAFLEDALDRLGLTEREADEFIIYWLPKLEGNPYNLLSFQTEAYTDSAGLTIDPAPDTLIRVFLAWKGLDAPVEVEPQTLTAPERADFTAVEWGGA
;
A
#
# COMPACT_ATOMS: atom_id res chain seq x y z
N MET A 1 -17.32 -37.78 74.80
CA MET A 1 -17.20 -38.00 73.35
C MET A 1 -17.67 -36.70 72.68
N LYS A 2 -16.77 -35.76 72.50
CA LYS A 2 -17.10 -34.46 71.93
C LYS A 2 -16.56 -34.36 70.52
N LYS A 3 -17.44 -34.21 69.55
CA LYS A 3 -17.09 -33.99 68.15
C LYS A 3 -16.79 -32.51 67.96
N LEU A 4 -15.57 -32.20 67.62
CA LEU A 4 -15.10 -30.86 67.28
C LEU A 4 -15.33 -30.61 65.79
N LEU A 5 -16.24 -29.72 65.43
CA LEU A 5 -16.49 -29.23 64.08
C LEU A 5 -15.43 -28.15 63.73
N LEU A 6 -14.59 -28.42 62.77
CA LEU A 6 -13.63 -27.45 62.26
C LEU A 6 -14.31 -26.76 61.04
N LEU A 7 -14.67 -25.48 61.20
CA LEU A 7 -15.11 -24.62 60.09
C LEU A 7 -13.90 -24.08 59.39
N LEU A 8 -13.71 -24.53 58.14
CA LEU A 8 -12.69 -24.00 57.22
C LEU A 8 -13.29 -22.81 56.47
N ALA A 9 -12.87 -21.61 56.79
CA ALA A 9 -13.24 -20.41 56.06
C ALA A 9 -12.36 -20.32 54.78
N LEU A 10 -13.00 -20.51 53.63
CA LEU A 10 -12.38 -20.36 52.31
C LEU A 10 -12.46 -18.89 51.88
N THR A 11 -11.36 -18.12 52.08
CA THR A 11 -11.24 -16.77 51.57
C THR A 11 -10.85 -16.86 50.07
N LEU A 12 -11.81 -16.56 49.19
CA LEU A 12 -11.53 -16.33 47.75
C LEU A 12 -10.76 -15.01 47.61
N LEU A 13 -9.48 -15.12 47.24
CA LEU A 13 -8.67 -14.00 46.81
C LEU A 13 -8.96 -13.77 45.33
N ALA A 14 -9.79 -12.78 45.01
CA ALA A 14 -10.02 -12.33 43.62
C ALA A 14 -8.76 -11.56 43.20
N ALA A 15 -7.83 -12.24 42.52
CA ALA A 15 -6.75 -11.61 41.80
C ALA A 15 -7.32 -10.93 40.56
N GLY A 16 -7.44 -9.60 40.62
CA GLY A 16 -7.75 -8.79 39.44
C GLY A 16 -6.64 -8.96 38.40
N LEU A 17 -6.94 -9.61 37.32
CA LEU A 17 -6.14 -9.55 36.11
C LEU A 17 -6.29 -8.13 35.56
N ALA A 18 -5.33 -7.25 35.92
CA ALA A 18 -5.09 -6.03 35.15
C ALA A 18 -4.62 -6.48 33.76
N GLY A 19 -5.53 -6.48 32.80
CA GLY A 19 -5.19 -6.65 31.41
C GLY A 19 -4.29 -5.47 31.03
N CYS A 20 -3.00 -5.72 30.86
CA CYS A 20 -2.15 -4.85 30.07
C CYS A 20 -2.75 -4.83 28.66
N GLY A 21 -3.48 -3.77 28.33
CA GLY A 21 -3.81 -3.45 26.97
C GLY A 21 -2.49 -3.21 26.25
N ASN A 22 -2.04 -4.19 25.49
CA ASN A 22 -1.03 -3.99 24.48
C ASN A 22 -1.67 -3.05 23.45
N SER A 23 -1.39 -1.76 23.52
CA SER A 23 -1.56 -0.88 22.38
C SER A 23 -0.54 -1.34 21.33
N SER A 24 -0.92 -2.32 20.53
CA SER A 24 -0.25 -2.57 19.27
C SER A 24 -0.41 -1.28 18.48
N GLY A 25 0.63 -0.46 18.37
CA GLY A 25 0.66 0.62 17.40
C GLY A 25 0.26 0.00 16.04
N ASN A 26 -0.62 0.65 15.31
CA ASN A 26 -0.98 0.23 13.96
C ASN A 26 0.28 0.32 13.11
N VAL A 27 0.92 -0.81 12.89
CA VAL A 27 2.05 -0.91 11.97
C VAL A 27 1.44 -1.10 10.60
N ALA A 28 1.57 -0.11 9.73
CA ALA A 28 1.21 -0.25 8.34
C ALA A 28 2.36 -0.97 7.60
N VAL A 29 2.01 -1.89 6.74
CA VAL A 29 2.95 -2.63 5.90
C VAL A 29 2.61 -2.32 4.44
N PRO A 30 3.23 -1.29 3.84
CA PRO A 30 3.11 -1.07 2.41
C PRO A 30 3.52 -2.32 1.64
N GLU A 31 2.58 -2.85 0.87
CA GLU A 31 2.79 -4.02 0.03
C GLU A 31 2.82 -3.62 -1.43
N LYS A 32 3.76 -4.19 -2.17
CA LYS A 32 3.83 -4.08 -3.61
C LYS A 32 3.96 -2.66 -4.19
N PRO A 33 4.56 -1.64 -3.55
CA PRO A 33 4.87 -0.45 -4.30
C PRO A 33 5.80 -0.77 -5.47
N VAL A 34 5.33 -0.47 -6.69
CA VAL A 34 6.07 -0.62 -7.94
C VAL A 34 6.06 0.70 -8.69
N LEU A 35 7.20 1.07 -9.26
CA LEU A 35 7.38 2.30 -10.02
C LEU A 35 7.74 1.97 -11.45
N TYR A 36 6.98 2.51 -12.40
CA TYR A 36 7.20 2.49 -13.84
C TYR A 36 7.69 3.85 -14.30
N LEU A 37 8.58 3.86 -15.29
CA LEU A 37 9.15 5.08 -15.88
C LEU A 37 8.97 5.01 -17.40
N TYR A 38 8.30 6.00 -17.97
CA TYR A 38 7.98 6.10 -19.38
C TYR A 38 8.48 7.44 -19.95
N PRO A 39 9.79 7.61 -20.22
CA PRO A 39 10.31 8.82 -20.85
C PRO A 39 9.95 8.82 -22.35
N GLU A 40 9.97 10.00 -23.00
CA GLU A 40 9.79 10.10 -24.46
C GLU A 40 10.93 9.49 -25.25
N GLU A 41 12.15 9.56 -24.73
CA GLU A 41 13.37 9.00 -25.31
C GLU A 41 14.15 8.19 -24.29
N GLU A 42 15.01 7.29 -24.74
CA GLU A 42 15.91 6.56 -23.82
C GLU A 42 16.78 7.52 -23.02
N MET A 43 16.71 7.43 -21.70
CA MET A 43 17.46 8.29 -20.80
C MET A 43 17.86 7.61 -19.50
N GLU A 44 18.90 8.13 -18.85
CA GLU A 44 19.27 7.72 -17.50
C GLU A 44 18.37 8.42 -16.48
N VAL A 45 17.82 7.64 -15.56
CA VAL A 45 16.95 8.11 -14.49
C VAL A 45 17.46 7.57 -13.16
N THR A 46 17.61 8.46 -12.19
CA THR A 46 17.94 8.09 -10.81
C THR A 46 16.70 8.25 -9.91
N VAL A 47 16.38 7.21 -9.17
CA VAL A 47 15.26 7.17 -8.24
C VAL A 47 15.76 7.06 -6.81
N THR A 48 15.32 7.99 -5.96
CA THR A 48 15.60 7.98 -4.51
C THR A 48 14.28 7.95 -3.76
N LEU A 49 14.19 7.04 -2.79
CA LEU A 49 13.05 6.86 -1.90
C LEU A 49 13.43 7.33 -0.49
N ASP A 50 12.72 8.33 0.03
CA ASP A 50 12.79 8.76 1.43
C ASP A 50 11.61 8.13 2.16
N PHE A 51 11.87 6.99 2.81
CA PHE A 51 10.85 6.18 3.45
C PHE A 51 10.91 6.33 4.97
N ASP A 52 9.82 6.85 5.56
CA ASP A 52 9.66 6.94 7.01
C ASP A 52 9.32 5.55 7.58
N GLY A 53 10.35 4.73 7.70
CA GLY A 53 10.21 3.34 8.11
C GLY A 53 11.44 2.49 7.82
N THR A 54 11.23 1.19 7.71
CA THR A 54 12.28 0.23 7.40
C THR A 54 11.93 -0.54 6.13
N LEU A 55 12.77 -0.43 5.09
CA LEU A 55 12.62 -1.24 3.88
C LEU A 55 12.88 -2.71 4.20
N THR A 56 11.95 -3.58 3.83
CA THR A 56 12.04 -5.03 4.04
C THR A 56 12.43 -5.79 2.78
N SER A 57 12.05 -5.27 1.62
CA SER A 57 12.36 -5.86 0.32
C SER A 57 12.48 -4.80 -0.76
N THR A 58 13.43 -4.98 -1.68
CA THR A 58 13.59 -4.11 -2.85
C THR A 58 14.05 -4.91 -4.06
N TYR A 59 13.55 -4.59 -5.25
CA TYR A 59 14.01 -5.21 -6.48
C TYR A 59 13.94 -4.24 -7.67
N PRO A 60 15.07 -4.02 -8.39
CA PRO A 60 16.44 -4.42 -8.01
C PRO A 60 16.84 -3.88 -6.65
N ALA A 61 17.98 -4.34 -6.10
CA ALA A 61 18.51 -3.87 -4.83
C ALA A 61 18.63 -2.35 -4.80
N TYR A 62 18.21 -1.71 -3.69
CA TYR A 62 18.07 -0.26 -3.63
C TYR A 62 19.43 0.45 -3.48
N GLY A 63 20.31 -0.02 -2.59
CA GLY A 63 21.54 0.69 -2.27
C GLY A 63 21.29 2.11 -1.75
N ASP A 64 22.04 3.09 -2.23
CA ASP A 64 21.87 4.52 -1.91
C ASP A 64 20.95 5.24 -2.94
N GLY A 65 20.20 4.50 -3.73
CA GLY A 65 19.36 4.95 -4.83
C GLY A 65 19.45 3.96 -6.00
N ARG A 66 18.63 4.18 -7.01
CA ARG A 66 18.63 3.33 -8.22
C ARG A 66 18.77 4.17 -9.45
N THR A 67 19.88 3.97 -10.18
CA THR A 67 20.05 4.53 -11.50
C THR A 67 19.78 3.46 -12.54
N VAL A 68 18.91 3.76 -13.50
CA VAL A 68 18.52 2.89 -14.61
C VAL A 68 18.50 3.67 -15.91
N THR A 69 18.72 3.00 -17.04
CA THR A 69 18.37 3.54 -18.34
C THR A 69 16.91 3.18 -18.62
N ALA A 70 16.02 4.16 -18.66
CA ALA A 70 14.60 4.01 -18.93
C ALA A 70 14.32 4.24 -20.43
N ARG A 71 13.40 3.44 -20.99
CA ARG A 71 12.94 3.54 -22.38
C ARG A 71 11.46 3.90 -22.45
N PRO A 72 10.99 4.44 -23.60
CA PRO A 72 9.58 4.81 -23.78
C PRO A 72 8.59 3.66 -23.56
N ASP A 73 9.01 2.42 -23.79
CA ASP A 73 8.19 1.22 -23.60
C ASP A 73 8.12 0.74 -22.13
N GLY A 74 8.76 1.48 -21.20
CA GLY A 74 8.84 1.16 -19.79
C GLY A 74 9.95 0.17 -19.42
N THR A 75 10.76 -0.29 -20.37
CA THR A 75 11.93 -1.12 -20.09
C THR A 75 12.99 -0.33 -19.34
N LEU A 76 13.43 -0.86 -18.21
CA LEU A 76 14.48 -0.29 -17.35
C LEU A 76 15.72 -1.17 -17.43
N THR A 77 16.85 -0.64 -17.85
CA THR A 77 18.10 -1.40 -17.93
C THR A 77 19.05 -0.95 -16.80
N ASN A 78 19.60 -1.90 -16.05
CA ASN A 78 20.66 -1.59 -15.09
C ASN A 78 21.98 -1.34 -15.88
N PRO A 79 22.55 -0.14 -15.82
CA PRO A 79 23.71 0.22 -16.63
C PRO A 79 24.97 -0.57 -16.27
N ALA A 80 25.08 -1.08 -15.03
CA ALA A 80 26.23 -1.84 -14.58
C ALA A 80 26.20 -3.32 -15.02
N THR A 81 25.01 -3.92 -15.20
CA THR A 81 24.84 -5.35 -15.46
C THR A 81 24.20 -5.67 -16.81
N GLY A 82 23.54 -4.68 -17.44
CA GLY A 82 22.74 -4.85 -18.64
C GLY A 82 21.43 -5.63 -18.41
N ARG A 83 21.08 -5.93 -17.15
CA ARG A 83 19.82 -6.62 -16.86
C ARG A 83 18.63 -5.69 -17.04
N GLU A 84 17.58 -6.21 -17.66
CA GLU A 84 16.33 -5.48 -17.89
C GLU A 84 15.30 -5.80 -16.80
N TYR A 85 14.50 -4.77 -16.44
CA TYR A 85 13.37 -4.81 -15.54
C TYR A 85 12.20 -4.06 -16.20
N TYR A 86 10.99 -4.28 -15.72
CA TYR A 86 9.80 -3.53 -16.15
C TYR A 86 9.30 -2.54 -15.09
N CYS A 87 9.81 -2.63 -13.87
CA CYS A 87 9.51 -1.70 -12.78
C CYS A 87 10.62 -1.71 -11.73
N LEU A 88 10.59 -0.74 -10.85
CA LEU A 88 11.31 -0.74 -9.58
C LEU A 88 10.32 -1.09 -8.46
N PHE A 89 10.68 -2.03 -7.60
CA PHE A 89 9.84 -2.54 -6.52
C PHE A 89 10.46 -2.28 -5.16
N TRP A 90 9.61 -2.02 -4.16
CA TRP A 90 10.00 -1.97 -2.76
C TRP A 90 8.84 -2.41 -1.84
N GLU A 91 9.18 -2.81 -0.63
CA GLU A 91 8.28 -3.03 0.49
C GLU A 91 8.95 -2.56 1.78
N GLY A 92 8.13 -2.21 2.76
CA GLY A 92 8.63 -1.72 4.03
C GLY A 92 7.65 -1.87 5.17
N ILE A 93 8.06 -1.40 6.34
CA ILE A 93 7.24 -1.30 7.55
C ILE A 93 7.31 0.15 8.02
N THR A 94 6.17 0.77 8.23
CA THR A 94 6.04 2.15 8.70
C THR A 94 5.01 2.24 9.83
N GLU A 95 5.07 3.32 10.59
CA GLU A 95 4.03 3.69 11.58
C GLU A 95 2.99 4.66 11.00
N ALA A 96 2.99 4.88 9.68
CA ALA A 96 2.02 5.73 9.02
C ALA A 96 0.59 5.22 9.26
N GLU A 97 -0.33 6.14 9.55
CA GLU A 97 -1.75 5.85 9.71
C GLU A 97 -2.50 6.28 8.45
N TYR A 98 -3.34 5.37 7.92
CA TYR A 98 -4.17 5.67 6.75
C TYR A 98 -5.55 6.13 7.15
N ASP A 99 -6.05 7.14 6.43
CA ASP A 99 -7.37 7.74 6.66
C ASP A 99 -8.46 6.95 5.92
N PHE A 100 -9.52 6.58 6.64
CA PHE A 100 -10.70 5.92 6.14
C PHE A 100 -11.98 6.76 6.33
N SER A 101 -11.83 8.05 6.58
CA SER A 101 -12.98 8.97 6.67
C SER A 101 -13.70 9.14 5.33
N ALA A 102 -12.98 8.93 4.22
CA ALA A 102 -13.52 8.88 2.87
C ALA A 102 -13.03 7.62 2.14
N GLY A 103 -13.86 7.09 1.24
CA GLY A 103 -13.53 5.86 0.51
C GLY A 103 -14.75 5.26 -0.18
N PHE A 104 -14.73 3.96 -0.34
CA PHE A 104 -15.77 3.18 -1.01
C PHE A 104 -16.03 1.89 -0.25
N CYS A 105 -17.30 1.60 0.05
CA CYS A 105 -17.70 0.31 0.60
C CYS A 105 -18.19 -0.56 -0.56
N VAL A 106 -17.40 -1.58 -0.91
CA VAL A 106 -17.62 -2.42 -2.10
C VAL A 106 -17.83 -3.87 -1.66
N ALA A 107 -18.86 -4.55 -2.21
CA ALA A 107 -19.01 -5.98 -1.99
C ALA A 107 -17.83 -6.75 -2.58
N GLY A 108 -17.43 -7.85 -1.94
CA GLY A 108 -16.30 -8.65 -2.43
C GLY A 108 -16.44 -9.06 -3.88
N GLU A 109 -17.64 -9.53 -4.28
CA GLU A 109 -17.96 -9.95 -5.64
C GLU A 109 -17.92 -8.83 -6.69
N ASP A 110 -18.07 -7.56 -6.27
CA ASP A 110 -18.05 -6.38 -7.15
C ASP A 110 -16.66 -5.73 -7.22
N THR A 111 -15.69 -6.21 -6.43
CA THR A 111 -14.39 -5.54 -6.26
C THR A 111 -13.61 -5.44 -7.56
N ALA A 112 -13.63 -6.47 -8.42
CA ALA A 112 -12.89 -6.43 -9.69
C ALA A 112 -13.39 -5.28 -10.58
N ALA A 113 -14.70 -5.22 -10.83
CA ALA A 113 -15.30 -4.18 -11.67
C ALA A 113 -15.13 -2.77 -11.09
N PHE A 114 -15.20 -2.65 -9.75
CA PHE A 114 -14.91 -1.39 -9.07
C PHE A 114 -13.47 -0.94 -9.28
N LEU A 115 -12.49 -1.85 -9.14
CA LEU A 115 -11.07 -1.53 -9.32
C LEU A 115 -10.77 -1.14 -10.76
N GLU A 116 -11.35 -1.81 -11.77
CA GLU A 116 -11.20 -1.44 -13.17
C GLU A 116 -11.62 0.03 -13.41
N ASP A 117 -12.82 0.44 -12.96
CA ASP A 117 -13.31 1.82 -13.09
C ASP A 117 -12.48 2.82 -12.27
N ALA A 118 -12.12 2.48 -11.03
CA ALA A 118 -11.38 3.37 -10.15
C ALA A 118 -9.95 3.63 -10.65
N LEU A 119 -9.25 2.59 -11.11
CA LEU A 119 -7.86 2.70 -11.58
C LEU A 119 -7.77 3.45 -12.91
N ASP A 120 -8.76 3.30 -13.81
CA ASP A 120 -8.88 4.11 -15.03
C ASP A 120 -8.99 5.61 -14.68
N ARG A 121 -9.88 5.97 -13.75
CA ARG A 121 -10.03 7.35 -13.27
C ARG A 121 -8.76 7.89 -12.58
N LEU A 122 -7.97 7.01 -11.97
CA LEU A 122 -6.68 7.35 -11.35
C LEU A 122 -5.53 7.36 -12.37
N GLY A 123 -5.82 7.13 -13.65
CA GLY A 123 -4.88 7.30 -14.75
C GLY A 123 -3.93 6.14 -14.99
N LEU A 124 -4.23 4.94 -14.45
CA LEU A 124 -3.50 3.74 -14.79
C LEU A 124 -3.92 3.25 -16.18
N THR A 125 -2.96 2.75 -16.95
CA THR A 125 -3.26 2.01 -18.17
C THR A 125 -3.89 0.66 -17.85
N GLU A 126 -4.59 0.03 -18.79
CA GLU A 126 -5.16 -1.32 -18.61
C GLU A 126 -4.12 -2.30 -18.07
N ARG A 127 -2.90 -2.26 -18.58
CA ARG A 127 -1.83 -3.16 -18.14
C ARG A 127 -1.42 -2.90 -16.68
N GLU A 128 -1.26 -1.65 -16.27
CA GLU A 128 -0.92 -1.29 -14.90
C GLU A 128 -2.05 -1.64 -13.94
N ALA A 129 -3.30 -1.43 -14.37
CA ALA A 129 -4.51 -1.81 -13.64
C ALA A 129 -4.62 -3.33 -13.50
N ASP A 130 -4.36 -4.11 -14.55
CA ASP A 130 -4.33 -5.57 -14.49
C ASP A 130 -3.31 -6.08 -13.48
N GLU A 131 -2.09 -5.54 -13.48
CA GLU A 131 -1.05 -5.94 -12.52
C GLU A 131 -1.45 -5.59 -11.08
N PHE A 132 -2.09 -4.43 -10.86
CA PHE A 132 -2.67 -4.05 -9.58
C PHE A 132 -3.78 -5.03 -9.15
N ILE A 133 -4.76 -5.26 -10.00
CA ILE A 133 -5.93 -6.12 -9.72
C ILE A 133 -5.49 -7.55 -9.45
N ILE A 134 -4.60 -8.13 -10.24
CA ILE A 134 -4.07 -9.49 -10.03
C ILE A 134 -3.43 -9.65 -8.65
N TYR A 135 -2.81 -8.60 -8.13
CA TYR A 135 -2.20 -8.65 -6.79
C TYR A 135 -3.22 -8.46 -5.66
N TRP A 136 -4.15 -7.50 -5.79
CA TRP A 136 -5.05 -7.13 -4.69
C TRP A 136 -6.34 -7.95 -4.65
N LEU A 137 -6.91 -8.32 -5.80
CA LEU A 137 -8.19 -9.03 -5.87
C LEU A 137 -8.24 -10.30 -5.02
N PRO A 138 -7.22 -11.18 -5.01
CA PRO A 138 -7.25 -12.39 -4.17
C PRO A 138 -7.34 -12.12 -2.66
N LYS A 139 -6.99 -10.91 -2.22
CA LYS A 139 -7.09 -10.47 -0.81
C LYS A 139 -8.45 -9.86 -0.48
N LEU A 140 -9.16 -9.38 -1.49
CA LEU A 140 -10.37 -8.56 -1.37
C LEU A 140 -11.65 -9.34 -1.71
N GLU A 141 -11.66 -10.15 -2.78
CA GLU A 141 -12.85 -10.80 -3.33
C GLU A 141 -13.53 -11.78 -2.37
N GLY A 142 -12.77 -12.35 -1.42
CA GLY A 142 -13.30 -13.29 -0.42
C GLY A 142 -14.02 -12.63 0.76
N ASN A 143 -13.92 -11.32 0.94
CA ASN A 143 -14.58 -10.60 2.02
C ASN A 143 -16.05 -10.34 1.65
N PRO A 144 -17.01 -10.34 2.61
CA PRO A 144 -18.36 -9.89 2.33
C PRO A 144 -18.41 -8.46 1.78
N TYR A 145 -17.64 -7.56 2.36
CA TYR A 145 -17.45 -6.18 1.90
C TYR A 145 -16.00 -5.74 2.14
N ASN A 146 -15.58 -4.72 1.41
CA ASN A 146 -14.30 -4.05 1.58
C ASN A 146 -14.53 -2.54 1.76
N LEU A 147 -13.89 -1.93 2.74
CA LEU A 147 -13.71 -0.49 2.80
C LEU A 147 -12.40 -0.17 2.10
N LEU A 148 -12.48 0.49 0.96
CA LEU A 148 -11.35 0.84 0.09
C LEU A 148 -11.13 2.35 0.15
N SER A 149 -9.91 2.79 0.43
CA SER A 149 -9.56 4.21 0.46
C SER A 149 -8.24 4.44 -0.27
N PHE A 150 -8.26 5.27 -1.31
CA PHE A 150 -7.04 5.66 -2.02
C PHE A 150 -6.36 6.79 -1.24
N GLN A 151 -5.16 6.51 -0.76
CA GLN A 151 -4.38 7.44 0.06
C GLN A 151 -3.55 8.37 -0.81
N THR A 152 -3.47 9.64 -0.42
CA THR A 152 -2.64 10.66 -1.06
C THR A 152 -1.57 11.16 -0.09
N GLU A 153 -1.84 12.20 0.68
CA GLU A 153 -0.86 12.85 1.57
C GLU A 153 -0.26 11.88 2.59
N ALA A 154 -1.09 11.08 3.26
CA ALA A 154 -0.60 10.12 4.26
C ALA A 154 0.43 9.12 3.70
N TYR A 155 0.26 8.71 2.44
CA TYR A 155 1.22 7.87 1.75
C TYR A 155 2.45 8.64 1.28
N THR A 156 2.26 9.79 0.61
CA THR A 156 3.37 10.56 0.05
C THR A 156 4.27 11.15 1.12
N ASP A 157 3.73 11.47 2.29
CA ASP A 157 4.49 11.97 3.44
C ASP A 157 5.36 10.86 4.07
N SER A 158 4.88 9.60 4.06
CA SER A 158 5.63 8.46 4.58
C SER A 158 6.59 7.83 3.56
N ALA A 159 6.39 8.06 2.28
CA ALA A 159 7.20 7.50 1.18
C ALA A 159 7.52 8.59 0.15
N GLY A 160 8.42 9.51 0.52
CA GLY A 160 8.91 10.56 -0.37
C GLY A 160 9.66 9.96 -1.55
N LEU A 161 9.29 10.33 -2.78
CA LEU A 161 9.89 9.83 -4.01
C LEU A 161 10.54 10.97 -4.79
N THR A 162 11.83 10.86 -5.06
CA THR A 162 12.59 11.78 -5.91
C THR A 162 13.03 11.03 -7.17
N ILE A 163 12.70 11.57 -8.33
CA ILE A 163 13.07 11.05 -9.65
C ILE A 163 13.86 12.13 -10.36
N ASP A 164 15.05 11.81 -10.82
CA ASP A 164 15.97 12.76 -11.51
C ASP A 164 16.44 12.15 -12.85
N PRO A 165 16.14 12.78 -14.01
CA PRO A 165 15.35 14.02 -14.17
C PRO A 165 13.90 13.86 -13.67
N ALA A 166 13.30 14.95 -13.22
CA ALA A 166 11.92 14.93 -12.74
C ALA A 166 10.96 14.61 -13.90
N PRO A 167 9.96 13.73 -13.68
CA PRO A 167 8.95 13.46 -14.69
C PRO A 167 8.01 14.66 -14.85
N ASP A 168 7.46 14.83 -16.05
CA ASP A 168 6.42 15.83 -16.33
C ASP A 168 5.09 15.45 -15.69
N THR A 169 4.83 14.13 -15.59
CA THR A 169 3.66 13.59 -14.90
C THR A 169 4.08 12.52 -13.91
N LEU A 170 3.64 12.66 -12.66
CA LEU A 170 3.78 11.64 -11.62
C LEU A 170 2.39 11.21 -11.13
N ILE A 171 2.04 9.94 -11.36
CA ILE A 171 0.81 9.32 -10.88
C ILE A 171 1.18 8.40 -9.73
N ARG A 172 0.57 8.59 -8.55
CA ARG A 172 0.77 7.73 -7.38
C ARG A 172 -0.57 7.21 -6.87
N VAL A 173 -0.76 5.90 -6.91
CA VAL A 173 -1.98 5.21 -6.49
C VAL A 173 -1.65 4.28 -5.33
N PHE A 174 -2.18 4.57 -4.15
CA PHE A 174 -1.97 3.75 -2.98
C PHE A 174 -3.31 3.38 -2.34
N LEU A 175 -3.62 2.08 -2.29
CA LEU A 175 -4.85 1.55 -1.75
C LEU A 175 -4.66 1.10 -0.30
N ALA A 176 -5.33 1.78 0.65
CA ALA A 176 -5.56 1.23 1.98
C ALA A 176 -6.91 0.53 2.03
N TRP A 177 -7.01 -0.61 2.70
CA TRP A 177 -8.24 -1.37 2.72
C TRP A 177 -8.50 -2.07 4.06
N LYS A 178 -9.80 -2.37 4.31
CA LYS A 178 -10.25 -3.18 5.44
C LYS A 178 -11.36 -4.12 4.99
N GLY A 179 -11.25 -5.41 5.29
CA GLY A 179 -12.35 -6.35 5.14
C GLY A 179 -13.45 -6.08 6.17
N LEU A 180 -14.72 -6.19 5.76
CA LEU A 180 -15.89 -5.93 6.59
C LEU A 180 -16.89 -7.08 6.49
N ASP A 181 -17.56 -7.41 7.59
CA ASP A 181 -18.64 -8.41 7.62
C ASP A 181 -20.00 -7.85 7.15
N ALA A 182 -20.14 -6.53 7.16
CA ALA A 182 -21.36 -5.82 6.76
C ALA A 182 -21.02 -4.47 6.11
N PRO A 183 -21.90 -3.93 5.24
CA PRO A 183 -21.64 -2.66 4.58
C PRO A 183 -21.66 -1.50 5.59
N VAL A 184 -20.85 -0.48 5.30
CA VAL A 184 -20.79 0.78 6.04
C VAL A 184 -21.05 1.95 5.10
N GLU A 185 -21.61 3.02 5.66
CA GLU A 185 -21.70 4.30 4.96
C GLU A 185 -20.37 5.04 5.12
N VAL A 186 -19.82 5.53 4.02
CA VAL A 186 -18.57 6.31 3.98
C VAL A 186 -18.71 7.42 2.93
N GLU A 187 -18.10 8.57 3.17
CA GLU A 187 -18.06 9.65 2.19
C GLU A 187 -17.24 9.21 0.97
N PRO A 188 -17.79 9.31 -0.25
CA PRO A 188 -17.07 8.87 -1.44
C PRO A 188 -15.89 9.79 -1.78
N GLN A 189 -14.76 9.21 -2.18
CA GLN A 189 -13.63 9.98 -2.70
C GLN A 189 -13.87 10.43 -4.15
N THR A 190 -13.34 11.60 -4.50
CA THR A 190 -13.24 12.01 -5.90
C THR A 190 -11.95 11.45 -6.48
N LEU A 191 -12.06 10.56 -7.47
CA LEU A 191 -10.93 9.97 -8.15
C LEU A 191 -10.62 10.76 -9.43
N THR A 192 -9.41 11.30 -9.51
CA THR A 192 -8.90 12.03 -10.66
C THR A 192 -7.41 11.79 -10.81
N ALA A 193 -6.92 11.84 -12.05
CA ALA A 193 -5.49 11.77 -12.34
C ALA A 193 -5.07 12.98 -13.18
N PRO A 194 -3.79 13.38 -13.14
CA PRO A 194 -3.23 14.27 -14.12
C PRO A 194 -3.23 13.61 -15.51
N GLU A 195 -3.32 14.39 -16.56
CA GLU A 195 -3.12 13.91 -17.93
C GLU A 195 -1.66 13.46 -18.09
N ARG A 196 -1.46 12.28 -18.67
CA ARG A 196 -0.12 11.78 -18.98
C ARG A 196 0.50 12.63 -20.06
N ALA A 197 1.69 13.17 -19.80
CA ALA A 197 2.43 14.00 -20.74
C ALA A 197 3.92 13.64 -20.67
N ASP A 198 4.57 13.69 -21.81
CA ASP A 198 6.02 13.54 -22.00
C ASP A 198 6.63 12.43 -21.09
N PHE A 199 7.54 12.78 -20.17
CA PHE A 199 8.05 11.79 -19.23
C PHE A 199 7.03 11.53 -18.12
N THR A 200 6.39 10.37 -18.16
CA THR A 200 5.43 9.92 -17.14
C THR A 200 6.03 8.87 -16.22
N ALA A 201 5.89 9.07 -14.92
CA ALA A 201 6.19 8.07 -13.90
C ALA A 201 4.90 7.64 -13.20
N VAL A 202 4.74 6.32 -12.95
CA VAL A 202 3.56 5.75 -12.31
C VAL A 202 4.01 4.86 -11.17
N GLU A 203 3.51 5.12 -9.97
CA GLU A 203 3.70 4.25 -8.82
C GLU A 203 2.35 3.75 -8.31
N TRP A 204 2.26 2.46 -8.01
CA TRP A 204 1.11 1.94 -7.27
C TRP A 204 1.52 0.92 -6.21
N GLY A 205 0.72 0.85 -5.14
CA GLY A 205 0.88 -0.08 -4.02
C GLY A 205 -0.36 -0.05 -3.13
N GLY A 206 -0.24 -0.61 -1.90
CA GLY A 206 -1.31 -0.55 -0.91
C GLY A 206 -0.91 -1.14 0.44
N ALA A 207 -1.85 -1.19 1.42
CA ALA A 207 -1.68 -1.76 2.75
C ALA A 207 -3.01 -2.22 3.36
#